data_f3382015a3715b82fd1fb767d89fd531
#
_entry.id   f3382015a3715b82fd1fb767d89fd531
#
_cell.length_a   1.000
_cell.length_b   1.000
_cell.length_c   1.000
_cell.angle_alpha   90.00
_cell.angle_beta   90.00
_cell.angle_gamma   90.00
#
_symmetry.space_group_name_H-M   'P 1'
#
loop_
_entity.id
_entity.type
_entity.pdbx_description
1 polymer ?
#
loop_
_entity_poly.entity_id
_entity_poly.type
_entity_poly.pdbx_seq_one_letter_code
_entity_poly.pdbx_strand_id
1 'polypeptide(L)'
;VIHQGNGGLSAARNAGLDAARGDLLAFIDSDDTIHPEMMARLYQALSSSNAQMSVCNYALVDEKGAMDRQGVQAIRDEVLEGKANILQKLEDGNWYWVVACTKLYRKELFRTLRFPLGKLHEDEFVIHHVLLGCDKVACISDALYYYFQRSDSITGSAYSLRRLDGAQAQFERAQTLLDNGMPPSSAYH
;
A
#
# COMPACT_ATOMS: atom_id res chain seq x y z
N VAL A 1 -21.15 4.12 7.39
CA VAL A 1 -20.71 5.24 6.53
C VAL A 1 -20.33 6.39 7.43
N ILE A 2 -19.22 7.05 7.14
CA ILE A 2 -18.77 8.27 7.84
C ILE A 2 -18.92 9.43 6.87
N HIS A 3 -19.66 10.46 7.26
CA HIS A 3 -19.80 11.70 6.51
C HIS A 3 -18.93 12.77 7.15
N GLN A 4 -18.04 13.38 6.37
CA GLN A 4 -17.15 14.46 6.81
C GLN A 4 -16.96 15.49 5.69
N GLY A 5 -16.48 16.68 6.02
CA GLY A 5 -16.01 17.64 5.03
C GLY A 5 -14.85 17.09 4.21
N ASN A 6 -14.70 17.54 2.96
CA ASN A 6 -13.59 17.09 2.12
C ASN A 6 -12.24 17.54 2.72
N GLY A 7 -11.48 16.57 3.21
CA GLY A 7 -10.13 16.74 3.76
C GLY A 7 -9.06 15.98 2.97
N GLY A 8 -9.41 15.47 1.79
CA GLY A 8 -8.56 14.65 0.93
C GLY A 8 -8.48 13.18 1.38
N LEU A 9 -7.71 12.40 0.63
CA LEU A 9 -7.61 10.94 0.78
C LEU A 9 -7.06 10.54 2.16
N SER A 10 -6.02 11.20 2.64
CA SER A 10 -5.47 10.96 3.99
C SER A 10 -6.51 11.12 5.10
N ALA A 11 -7.35 12.17 5.02
CA ALA A 11 -8.39 12.40 6.03
C ALA A 11 -9.45 11.30 5.99
N ALA A 12 -9.83 10.84 4.80
CA ALA A 12 -10.79 9.74 4.63
C ALA A 12 -10.25 8.43 5.20
N ARG A 13 -9.00 8.07 4.87
CA ARG A 13 -8.34 6.85 5.40
C ARG A 13 -8.17 6.91 6.91
N ASN A 14 -7.76 8.06 7.46
CA ASN A 14 -7.61 8.24 8.92
C ASN A 14 -8.94 8.10 9.65
N ALA A 15 -10.02 8.71 9.13
CA ALA A 15 -11.37 8.55 9.71
C ALA A 15 -11.82 7.08 9.70
N GLY A 16 -11.50 6.35 8.62
CA GLY A 16 -11.73 4.90 8.54
C GLY A 16 -10.94 4.13 9.60
N LEU A 17 -9.66 4.45 9.79
CA LEU A 17 -8.78 3.84 10.81
C LEU A 17 -9.33 4.06 12.23
N ASP A 18 -9.78 5.28 12.53
CA ASP A 18 -10.30 5.63 13.86
C ASP A 18 -11.62 4.93 14.17
N ALA A 19 -12.46 4.69 13.15
CA ALA A 19 -13.74 4.02 13.29
C ALA A 19 -13.67 2.49 13.18
N ALA A 20 -12.57 1.94 12.68
CA ALA A 20 -12.43 0.51 12.45
C ALA A 20 -12.50 -0.28 13.76
N ARG A 21 -13.32 -1.34 13.78
CA ARG A 21 -13.52 -2.21 14.96
C ARG A 21 -12.92 -3.60 14.79
N GLY A 22 -12.64 -4.02 13.55
CA GLY A 22 -12.05 -5.33 13.25
C GLY A 22 -10.55 -5.37 13.60
N ASP A 23 -10.01 -6.57 13.66
CA ASP A 23 -8.59 -6.82 13.89
C ASP A 23 -7.75 -6.70 12.61
N LEU A 24 -8.42 -6.68 11.46
CA LEU A 24 -7.80 -6.54 10.14
C LEU A 24 -8.34 -5.30 9.42
N LEU A 25 -7.49 -4.71 8.59
CA LEU A 25 -7.77 -3.51 7.80
C LEU A 25 -7.45 -3.77 6.33
N ALA A 26 -8.30 -3.27 5.45
CA ALA A 26 -8.04 -3.15 4.02
C ALA A 26 -8.43 -1.75 3.55
N PHE A 27 -7.66 -1.18 2.65
CA PHE A 27 -7.98 0.09 1.99
C PHE A 27 -8.40 -0.21 0.55
N ILE A 28 -9.54 0.33 0.15
CA ILE A 28 -10.07 0.19 -1.21
C ILE A 28 -10.40 1.60 -1.70
N ASP A 29 -9.82 2.00 -2.80
CA ASP A 29 -10.10 3.29 -3.41
C ASP A 29 -11.47 3.26 -4.08
N SER A 30 -12.23 4.35 -3.99
CA SER A 30 -13.66 4.38 -4.35
C SER A 30 -13.93 4.23 -5.84
N ASP A 31 -12.93 4.42 -6.67
CA ASP A 31 -12.97 4.28 -8.14
C ASP A 31 -12.50 2.91 -8.62
N ASP A 32 -12.01 2.07 -7.71
CA ASP A 32 -11.52 0.74 -8.02
C ASP A 32 -12.55 -0.36 -7.68
N THR A 33 -12.26 -1.57 -8.15
CA THR A 33 -13.04 -2.77 -7.81
C THR A 33 -12.12 -3.90 -7.37
N ILE A 34 -12.69 -4.89 -6.69
CA ILE A 34 -11.92 -6.03 -6.19
C ILE A 34 -12.56 -7.35 -6.63
N HIS A 35 -11.73 -8.38 -6.78
CA HIS A 35 -12.23 -9.75 -6.96
C HIS A 35 -13.04 -10.19 -5.73
N PRO A 36 -14.19 -10.87 -5.87
CA PRO A 36 -15.01 -11.29 -4.74
C PRO A 36 -14.26 -12.11 -3.67
N GLU A 37 -13.26 -12.87 -4.07
CA GLU A 37 -12.45 -13.68 -3.16
C GLU A 37 -11.23 -12.95 -2.56
N MET A 38 -10.98 -11.68 -2.92
CA MET A 38 -9.75 -10.98 -2.50
C MET A 38 -9.55 -11.05 -0.99
N MET A 39 -10.57 -10.67 -0.22
CA MET A 39 -10.45 -10.65 1.25
C MET A 39 -10.24 -12.05 1.83
N ALA A 40 -10.93 -13.05 1.32
CA ALA A 40 -10.80 -14.42 1.79
C ALA A 40 -9.38 -14.98 1.51
N ARG A 41 -8.85 -14.74 0.33
CA ARG A 41 -7.52 -15.24 -0.06
C ARG A 41 -6.39 -14.51 0.66
N LEU A 42 -6.47 -13.19 0.80
CA LEU A 42 -5.52 -12.42 1.61
C LEU A 42 -5.55 -12.85 3.09
N TYR A 43 -6.75 -13.08 3.64
CA TYR A 43 -6.91 -13.59 5.00
C TYR A 43 -6.31 -14.99 5.18
N GLN A 44 -6.53 -15.87 4.23
CA GLN A 44 -5.96 -17.23 4.25
C GLN A 44 -4.42 -17.16 4.24
N ALA A 45 -3.82 -16.38 3.34
CA ALA A 45 -2.38 -16.22 3.24
C ALA A 45 -1.78 -15.63 4.53
N LEU A 46 -2.40 -14.58 5.06
CA LEU A 46 -2.01 -13.92 6.30
C LEU A 46 -2.08 -14.87 7.50
N SER A 47 -3.17 -15.62 7.61
CA SER A 47 -3.43 -16.49 8.75
C SER A 47 -2.55 -17.75 8.74
N SER A 48 -2.39 -18.41 7.58
CA SER A 48 -1.60 -19.63 7.45
C SER A 48 -0.10 -19.41 7.70
N SER A 49 0.41 -18.21 7.38
CA SER A 49 1.81 -17.82 7.59
C SER A 49 2.06 -17.11 8.93
N ASN A 50 1.00 -16.78 9.67
CA ASN A 50 1.04 -15.89 10.84
C ASN A 50 1.71 -14.54 10.52
N ALA A 51 1.46 -14.00 9.32
CA ALA A 51 2.01 -12.72 8.87
C ALA A 51 1.25 -11.53 9.48
N GLN A 52 1.90 -10.36 9.50
CA GLN A 52 1.27 -9.11 9.91
C GLN A 52 0.56 -8.42 8.75
N MET A 53 0.98 -8.72 7.51
CA MET A 53 0.40 -8.18 6.30
C MET A 53 0.35 -9.27 5.23
N SER A 54 -0.66 -9.22 4.37
CA SER A 54 -0.68 -9.96 3.10
C SER A 54 -0.91 -9.01 1.93
N VAL A 55 -0.40 -9.36 0.75
CA VAL A 55 -0.44 -8.54 -0.46
C VAL A 55 -0.76 -9.40 -1.67
N CYS A 56 -1.56 -8.88 -2.59
CA CYS A 56 -1.87 -9.51 -3.89
C CYS A 56 -1.45 -8.61 -5.06
N ASN A 57 -1.40 -9.19 -6.25
CA ASN A 57 -1.28 -8.43 -7.48
C ASN A 57 -2.57 -7.68 -7.81
N TYR A 58 -2.46 -6.76 -8.75
CA TYR A 58 -3.56 -5.99 -9.32
C TYR A 58 -3.63 -6.22 -10.83
N ALA A 59 -4.74 -5.86 -11.45
CA ALA A 59 -4.90 -5.73 -12.89
C ALA A 59 -5.31 -4.29 -13.23
N LEU A 60 -4.84 -3.77 -14.36
CA LEU A 60 -5.28 -2.49 -14.89
C LEU A 60 -6.58 -2.70 -15.65
N VAL A 61 -7.56 -1.84 -15.42
CA VAL A 61 -8.85 -1.85 -16.14
C VAL A 61 -9.02 -0.50 -16.82
N ASP A 62 -9.21 -0.50 -18.13
CA ASP A 62 -9.45 0.71 -18.91
C ASP A 62 -10.93 1.16 -18.87
N GLU A 63 -11.21 2.33 -19.44
CA GLU A 63 -12.58 2.91 -19.53
C GLU A 63 -13.56 2.03 -20.34
N LYS A 64 -13.07 1.07 -21.12
CA LYS A 64 -13.87 0.10 -21.87
C LYS A 64 -14.11 -1.18 -21.11
N GLY A 65 -13.53 -1.32 -19.92
CA GLY A 65 -13.58 -2.54 -19.12
C GLY A 65 -12.60 -3.62 -19.57
N ALA A 66 -11.68 -3.31 -20.50
CA ALA A 66 -10.63 -4.23 -20.86
C ALA A 66 -9.60 -4.35 -19.74
N MET A 67 -9.23 -5.59 -19.40
CA MET A 67 -8.37 -5.89 -18.27
C MET A 67 -6.99 -6.31 -18.77
N ASP A 68 -5.95 -5.54 -18.42
CA ASP A 68 -4.56 -5.92 -18.63
C ASP A 68 -4.00 -6.59 -17.37
N ARG A 69 -3.70 -7.88 -17.50
CA ARG A 69 -3.04 -8.68 -16.45
C ARG A 69 -1.56 -8.94 -16.72
N GLN A 70 -1.07 -8.58 -17.91
CA GLN A 70 0.28 -8.95 -18.32
C GLN A 70 1.36 -8.03 -17.75
N GLY A 71 1.02 -6.78 -17.41
CA GLY A 71 1.96 -5.81 -16.85
C GLY A 71 2.30 -6.03 -15.37
N VAL A 72 1.68 -6.99 -14.68
CA VAL A 72 1.63 -7.01 -13.22
C VAL A 72 2.04 -8.35 -12.60
N GLN A 73 2.99 -9.07 -13.18
CA GLN A 73 3.56 -10.28 -12.55
C GLN A 73 4.66 -9.94 -11.54
N ALA A 74 4.39 -9.02 -10.67
CA ALA A 74 5.39 -8.46 -9.79
C ALA A 74 5.45 -9.16 -8.42
N ILE A 75 4.36 -9.79 -7.99
CA ILE A 75 4.27 -10.54 -6.74
C ILE A 75 4.15 -12.03 -7.07
N ARG A 76 4.95 -12.85 -6.40
CA ARG A 76 4.90 -14.31 -6.46
C ARG A 76 4.33 -14.85 -5.16
N ASP A 77 3.85 -16.10 -5.20
CA ASP A 77 3.44 -16.79 -3.98
C ASP A 77 4.68 -17.08 -3.12
N GLU A 78 4.84 -16.30 -2.06
CA GLU A 78 5.95 -16.42 -1.12
C GLU A 78 5.57 -15.85 0.26
N VAL A 79 6.30 -16.24 1.27
CA VAL A 79 6.29 -15.58 2.58
C VAL A 79 7.64 -14.91 2.77
N LEU A 80 7.64 -13.59 2.82
CA LEU A 80 8.83 -12.82 3.14
C LEU A 80 9.02 -12.82 4.66
N GLU A 81 10.22 -13.18 5.10
CA GLU A 81 10.59 -13.19 6.50
C GLU A 81 11.83 -12.32 6.73
N GLY A 82 11.81 -11.59 7.84
CA GLY A 82 12.89 -10.70 8.24
C GLY A 82 12.84 -9.33 7.56
N LYS A 83 13.13 -8.30 8.34
CA LYS A 83 12.96 -6.88 7.94
C LYS A 83 13.74 -6.52 6.68
N ALA A 84 14.98 -7.01 6.53
CA ALA A 84 15.79 -6.71 5.35
C ALA A 84 15.12 -7.20 4.05
N ASN A 85 14.64 -8.45 4.01
CA ASN A 85 13.98 -9.02 2.84
C ASN A 85 12.65 -8.32 2.53
N ILE A 86 11.91 -7.93 3.57
CA ILE A 86 10.62 -7.22 3.43
C ILE A 86 10.87 -5.81 2.86
N LEU A 87 11.81 -5.07 3.42
CA LEU A 87 12.11 -3.70 3.03
C LEU A 87 12.81 -3.61 1.67
N GLN A 88 13.53 -4.65 1.24
CA GLN A 88 14.10 -4.75 -0.10
C GLN A 88 13.03 -4.56 -1.20
N LYS A 89 11.79 -4.93 -0.93
CA LYS A 89 10.68 -4.76 -1.88
C LYS A 89 10.38 -3.29 -2.20
N LEU A 90 10.72 -2.36 -1.32
CA LEU A 90 10.60 -0.92 -1.61
C LEU A 90 11.70 -0.43 -2.56
N GLU A 91 12.87 -1.09 -2.57
CA GLU A 91 13.99 -0.76 -3.44
C GLU A 91 13.78 -1.23 -4.88
N ASP A 92 13.03 -2.32 -5.06
CA ASP A 92 12.74 -2.88 -6.39
C ASP A 92 11.98 -1.89 -7.31
N GLY A 93 11.63 -0.68 -6.80
CA GLY A 93 11.03 0.41 -7.55
C GLY A 93 9.57 0.16 -7.95
N ASN A 94 8.98 -0.87 -7.42
CA ASN A 94 7.63 -1.30 -7.78
C ASN A 94 6.58 -0.58 -6.91
N TRP A 95 5.90 0.38 -7.49
CA TRP A 95 4.92 1.23 -6.82
C TRP A 95 3.78 0.48 -6.08
N TYR A 96 3.43 -0.73 -6.51
CA TYR A 96 2.41 -1.54 -5.85
C TYR A 96 2.81 -2.00 -4.43
N TRP A 97 4.10 -2.01 -4.09
CA TRP A 97 4.52 -2.21 -2.71
C TRP A 97 4.18 -1.00 -1.83
N VAL A 98 4.14 0.19 -2.44
CA VAL A 98 3.89 1.45 -1.74
C VAL A 98 2.41 1.69 -1.46
N VAL A 99 1.52 1.44 -2.45
CA VAL A 99 0.10 1.77 -2.33
C VAL A 99 -0.58 1.06 -1.15
N ALA A 100 -1.50 1.75 -0.49
CA ALA A 100 -2.24 1.18 0.64
C ALA A 100 -3.24 0.09 0.23
N CYS A 101 -3.77 0.15 -0.98
CA CYS A 101 -4.66 -0.88 -1.54
C CYS A 101 -3.88 -2.17 -1.87
N THR A 102 -4.54 -3.20 -2.39
CA THR A 102 -3.98 -4.53 -2.68
C THR A 102 -3.57 -5.36 -1.46
N LYS A 103 -3.79 -4.88 -0.26
CA LYS A 103 -3.23 -5.47 0.97
C LYS A 103 -4.29 -5.70 2.05
N LEU A 104 -4.02 -6.66 2.92
CA LEU A 104 -4.73 -6.86 4.16
C LEU A 104 -3.72 -6.75 5.31
N TYR A 105 -4.03 -5.95 6.30
CA TYR A 105 -3.13 -5.58 7.38
C TYR A 105 -3.69 -6.02 8.73
N ARG A 106 -2.84 -6.47 9.66
CA ARG A 106 -3.22 -6.47 11.07
C ARG A 106 -3.36 -5.03 11.55
N LYS A 107 -4.48 -4.72 12.22
CA LYS A 107 -4.81 -3.36 12.69
C LYS A 107 -3.74 -2.76 13.58
N GLU A 108 -3.02 -3.59 14.31
CA GLU A 108 -1.95 -3.16 15.21
C GLU A 108 -0.84 -2.36 14.51
N LEU A 109 -0.59 -2.61 13.21
CA LEU A 109 0.35 -1.85 12.40
C LEU A 109 -0.01 -0.36 12.30
N PHE A 110 -1.28 -0.02 12.47
CA PHE A 110 -1.81 1.35 12.39
C PHE A 110 -2.19 1.92 13.77
N ARG A 111 -1.74 1.31 14.88
CA ARG A 111 -2.11 1.78 16.23
C ARG A 111 -1.76 3.25 16.46
N THR A 112 -0.60 3.70 16.01
CA THR A 112 -0.11 5.07 16.13
C THR A 112 0.12 5.74 14.77
N LEU A 113 0.05 4.98 13.69
CA LEU A 113 0.35 5.44 12.35
C LEU A 113 -0.87 6.10 11.71
N ARG A 114 -0.66 7.24 11.05
CA ARG A 114 -1.71 7.95 10.30
C ARG A 114 -1.15 8.47 8.98
N PHE A 115 -1.99 8.56 7.98
CA PHE A 115 -1.66 9.20 6.72
C PHE A 115 -1.51 10.71 6.91
N PRO A 116 -0.46 11.37 6.37
CA PRO A 116 -0.23 12.79 6.55
C PRO A 116 -1.28 13.61 5.80
N LEU A 117 -1.93 14.56 6.51
CA LEU A 117 -2.97 15.39 5.93
C LEU A 117 -2.40 16.37 4.90
N GLY A 118 -3.12 16.57 3.79
CA GLY A 118 -2.78 17.55 2.75
C GLY A 118 -1.59 17.17 1.85
N LYS A 119 -0.97 16.00 2.05
CA LYS A 119 0.12 15.51 1.23
C LYS A 119 -0.39 14.76 0.01
N LEU A 120 0.35 14.85 -1.11
CA LEU A 120 0.28 13.91 -2.22
C LEU A 120 1.23 12.74 -1.95
N HIS A 121 0.94 11.58 -2.54
CA HIS A 121 1.72 10.35 -2.32
C HIS A 121 1.79 9.97 -0.83
N GLU A 122 0.65 10.09 -0.16
CA GLU A 122 0.51 9.84 1.29
C GLU A 122 0.93 8.42 1.70
N ASP A 123 0.81 7.46 0.79
CA ASP A 123 1.22 6.07 0.98
C ASP A 123 2.74 5.94 1.17
N GLU A 124 3.52 6.73 0.44
CA GLU A 124 4.99 6.78 0.55
C GLU A 124 5.46 7.15 1.95
N PHE A 125 4.71 8.02 2.66
CA PHE A 125 5.02 8.42 4.04
C PHE A 125 4.72 7.32 5.07
N VAL A 126 3.92 6.33 4.72
CA VAL A 126 3.36 5.38 5.68
C VAL A 126 3.94 3.98 5.52
N ILE A 127 4.16 3.54 4.27
CA ILE A 127 4.44 2.13 3.98
C ILE A 127 5.71 1.60 4.64
N HIS A 128 6.78 2.38 4.70
CA HIS A 128 8.03 1.93 5.32
C HIS A 128 7.85 1.68 6.83
N HIS A 129 7.03 2.46 7.53
CA HIS A 129 6.70 2.22 8.94
C HIS A 129 5.86 0.95 9.10
N VAL A 130 4.91 0.70 8.19
CA VAL A 130 4.12 -0.54 8.18
C VAL A 130 5.04 -1.75 8.01
N LEU A 131 5.94 -1.71 7.02
CA LEU A 131 6.85 -2.82 6.73
C LEU A 131 7.87 -3.04 7.87
N LEU A 132 8.35 -1.97 8.52
CA LEU A 132 9.16 -2.07 9.73
C LEU A 132 8.42 -2.74 10.90
N GLY A 133 7.09 -2.65 10.93
CA GLY A 133 6.24 -3.35 11.89
C GLY A 133 6.00 -4.83 11.57
N CYS A 134 6.43 -5.32 10.39
CA CYS A 134 6.22 -6.69 9.97
C CYS A 134 7.46 -7.55 10.18
N ASP A 135 7.31 -8.72 10.76
CA ASP A 135 8.31 -9.80 10.77
C ASP A 135 8.07 -10.75 9.59
N LYS A 136 6.82 -10.85 9.14
CA LYS A 136 6.40 -11.65 7.99
C LYS A 136 5.39 -10.91 7.12
N VAL A 137 5.52 -11.07 5.79
CA VAL A 137 4.55 -10.62 4.79
C VAL A 137 4.21 -11.78 3.87
N ALA A 138 2.93 -12.11 3.77
CA ALA A 138 2.44 -13.15 2.86
C ALA A 138 2.08 -12.55 1.51
N CYS A 139 2.66 -13.09 0.44
CA CYS A 139 2.45 -12.64 -0.93
C CYS A 139 1.63 -13.67 -1.69
N ILE A 140 0.65 -13.24 -2.48
CA ILE A 140 -0.11 -14.08 -3.40
C ILE A 140 -0.04 -13.50 -4.81
N SER A 141 0.22 -14.38 -5.77
CA SER A 141 0.47 -14.00 -7.18
C SER A 141 -0.79 -13.60 -7.94
N ASP A 142 -1.96 -13.86 -7.39
CA ASP A 142 -3.23 -13.54 -8.05
C ASP A 142 -3.48 -12.04 -8.15
N ALA A 143 -3.96 -11.59 -9.31
CA ALA A 143 -4.43 -10.23 -9.53
C ALA A 143 -5.88 -10.10 -9.01
N LEU A 144 -6.04 -9.68 -7.76
CA LEU A 144 -7.33 -9.62 -7.08
C LEU A 144 -7.85 -8.18 -6.88
N TYR A 145 -7.03 -7.19 -7.15
CA TYR A 145 -7.38 -5.78 -7.13
C TYR A 145 -7.46 -5.26 -8.56
N TYR A 146 -8.51 -4.54 -8.92
CA TYR A 146 -8.76 -4.03 -10.27
C TYR A 146 -8.66 -2.51 -10.25
N TYR A 147 -7.48 -2.03 -10.65
CA TYR A 147 -7.14 -0.62 -10.70
C TYR A 147 -7.72 0.02 -11.96
N PHE A 148 -8.67 0.94 -11.77
CA PHE A 148 -9.35 1.60 -12.89
C PHE A 148 -8.56 2.82 -13.37
N GLN A 149 -8.11 2.76 -14.64
CA GLN A 149 -7.38 3.83 -15.28
C GLN A 149 -8.33 4.85 -15.91
N ARG A 150 -8.28 6.09 -15.40
CA ARG A 150 -9.02 7.21 -15.95
C ARG A 150 -8.09 8.25 -16.55
N SER A 151 -8.55 8.92 -17.61
CA SER A 151 -7.85 10.02 -18.27
C SER A 151 -7.66 11.26 -17.35
N ASP A 152 -8.53 11.44 -16.34
CA ASP A 152 -8.51 12.54 -15.36
C ASP A 152 -7.88 12.17 -14.00
N SER A 153 -7.10 11.10 -13.94
CA SER A 153 -6.47 10.65 -12.70
C SER A 153 -5.49 11.69 -12.13
N ILE A 154 -5.34 11.69 -10.79
CA ILE A 154 -4.38 12.58 -10.09
C ILE A 154 -2.96 12.37 -10.61
N THR A 155 -2.60 11.14 -10.96
CA THR A 155 -1.28 10.78 -11.52
C THR A 155 -1.05 11.35 -12.92
N GLY A 156 -2.10 11.56 -13.72
CA GLY A 156 -2.06 12.17 -15.05
C GLY A 156 -2.13 13.70 -15.07
N SER A 157 -2.36 14.36 -13.92
CA SER A 157 -2.51 15.80 -13.84
C SER A 157 -1.22 16.57 -14.14
N ALA A 158 -1.33 17.85 -14.54
CA ALA A 158 -0.20 18.72 -14.82
C ALA A 158 0.77 18.82 -13.62
N TYR A 159 2.06 19.05 -13.90
CA TYR A 159 3.09 19.20 -12.86
C TYR A 159 2.73 20.33 -11.88
N SER A 160 2.84 20.04 -10.59
CA SER A 160 2.67 21.04 -9.52
C SER A 160 3.77 20.84 -8.46
N LEU A 161 4.10 21.91 -7.72
CA LEU A 161 5.08 21.85 -6.62
C LEU A 161 4.68 20.84 -5.53
N ARG A 162 3.39 20.53 -5.42
CA ARG A 162 2.91 19.50 -4.48
C ARG A 162 3.47 18.09 -4.78
N ARG A 163 3.94 17.83 -6.00
CA ARG A 163 4.63 16.56 -6.31
C ARG A 163 5.97 16.39 -5.59
N LEU A 164 6.54 17.48 -5.04
CA LEU A 164 7.70 17.40 -4.16
C LEU A 164 7.41 16.66 -2.84
N ASP A 165 6.15 16.49 -2.47
CA ASP A 165 5.77 15.64 -1.34
C ASP A 165 6.31 14.20 -1.51
N GLY A 166 6.33 13.66 -2.73
CA GLY A 166 6.93 12.35 -3.00
C GLY A 166 8.43 12.30 -2.70
N ALA A 167 9.18 13.34 -3.09
CA ALA A 167 10.61 13.45 -2.76
C ALA A 167 10.83 13.57 -1.25
N GLN A 168 9.99 14.36 -0.57
CA GLN A 168 10.01 14.46 0.89
C GLN A 168 9.76 13.08 1.55
N ALA A 169 8.76 12.36 1.08
CA ALA A 169 8.41 11.03 1.62
C ALA A 169 9.57 10.03 1.46
N GLN A 170 10.26 10.06 0.32
CA GLN A 170 11.42 9.21 0.09
C GLN A 170 12.60 9.59 1.00
N PHE A 171 12.84 10.89 1.22
CA PHE A 171 13.86 11.33 2.17
C PHE A 171 13.54 10.88 3.60
N GLU A 172 12.30 11.05 4.06
CA GLU A 172 11.87 10.60 5.39
C GLU A 172 11.97 9.08 5.53
N ARG A 173 11.64 8.33 4.48
CA ARG A 173 11.85 6.88 4.42
C ARG A 173 13.31 6.51 4.58
N ALA A 174 14.19 7.15 3.78
CA ALA A 174 15.63 6.89 3.85
C ALA A 174 16.18 7.12 5.28
N GLN A 175 15.82 8.26 5.89
CA GLN A 175 16.22 8.57 7.27
C GLN A 175 15.69 7.53 8.27
N THR A 176 14.42 7.16 8.15
CA THR A 176 13.80 6.17 9.03
C THR A 176 14.49 4.81 8.93
N LEU A 177 14.85 4.39 7.72
CA LEU A 177 15.55 3.11 7.50
C LEU A 177 16.97 3.14 8.12
N LEU A 178 17.71 4.24 7.94
CA LEU A 178 19.03 4.43 8.56
C LEU A 178 18.95 4.39 10.09
N ASP A 179 17.99 5.09 10.69
CA ASP A 179 17.78 5.13 12.14
C ASP A 179 17.43 3.74 12.72
N ASN A 180 16.94 2.83 11.87
CA ASN A 180 16.66 1.44 12.22
C ASN A 180 17.78 0.47 11.84
N GLY A 181 18.97 0.98 11.48
CA GLY A 181 20.15 0.15 11.19
C GLY A 181 20.10 -0.62 9.86
N MET A 182 19.29 -0.14 8.93
CA MET A 182 19.19 -0.76 7.60
C MET A 182 20.41 -0.42 6.74
N PRO A 183 20.81 -1.29 5.79
CA PRO A 183 21.93 -1.00 4.90
C PRO A 183 21.73 0.31 4.12
N PRO A 184 22.80 1.07 3.83
CA PRO A 184 22.69 2.31 3.06
C PRO A 184 22.04 2.16 1.68
N SER A 185 22.17 1.00 1.04
CA SER A 185 21.52 0.71 -0.25
C SER A 185 19.99 0.78 -0.14
N SER A 186 19.42 0.35 1.00
CA SER A 186 17.98 0.43 1.27
C SER A 186 17.49 1.84 1.61
N ALA A 187 18.40 2.79 1.82
CA ALA A 187 18.06 4.15 2.25
C ALA A 187 18.10 5.17 1.09
N TYR A 188 18.78 4.88 -0.03
CA TYR A 188 19.09 5.85 -1.08
C TYR A 188 18.56 5.50 -2.47
N HIS A 189 17.76 4.44 -2.61
CA HIS A 189 17.04 4.08 -3.82
C HIS A 189 15.56 4.33 -3.65
#